data_6b8ba699905ac4454c4bcdf9cf9defde
#
_entry.id   6b8ba699905ac4454c4bcdf9cf9defde
#
_cell.length_a   1.000
_cell.length_b   1.000
_cell.length_c   1.000
_cell.angle_alpha   90.00
_cell.angle_beta   90.00
_cell.angle_gamma   90.00
#
_symmetry.space_group_name_H-M   'P 1'
#
loop_
_entity.id
_entity.type
_entity.pdbx_description
1 polymer ?
#
loop_
_entity_poly.entity_id
_entity_poly.type
_entity_poly.pdbx_seq_one_letter_code
_entity_poly.pdbx_strand_id
1 'polypeptide(L)'
;MRHDPDGRRLPIKLDSTSNGEFAPMPLEHVHLHANALAQQAADANARRLGLSRRRLLVSAAGAAGTLLAFNEAYAAAGRIGGFYEIEPTAALDIEQAAQQLGSREFVFDVQGHFVGRNWQGRHQLGGVEQFVKDVFLDSDTDMMVLSFIPSRREDEYLPIDEAAAVQEIVERLPRGQR
;
A
#
# COMPACT_ATOMS: atom_id res chain seq x y z
N MET A 1 -0.04 15.17 4.56
CA MET A 1 0.26 14.61 3.20
C MET A 1 0.53 15.77 2.25
N ARG A 2 1.67 15.83 1.58
CA ARG A 2 1.88 16.85 0.55
C ARG A 2 0.99 16.51 -0.64
N HIS A 3 0.11 17.43 -0.96
CA HIS A 3 -0.75 17.37 -2.13
C HIS A 3 0.11 17.30 -3.40
N ASP A 4 -0.30 16.49 -4.40
CA ASP A 4 0.34 16.41 -5.72
C ASP A 4 -0.48 17.19 -6.76
N PRO A 5 -0.38 18.53 -6.79
CA PRO A 5 -1.23 19.37 -7.64
C PRO A 5 -0.96 19.15 -9.13
N ASP A 6 0.26 18.73 -9.47
CA ASP A 6 0.70 18.56 -10.87
C ASP A 6 0.42 17.16 -11.42
N GLY A 7 -0.08 16.23 -10.59
CA GLY A 7 -0.36 14.85 -11.00
C GLY A 7 0.89 14.11 -11.50
N ARG A 8 2.03 14.36 -10.87
CA ARG A 8 3.32 13.73 -11.26
C ARG A 8 3.62 12.46 -10.49
N ARG A 9 2.96 12.25 -9.35
CA ARG A 9 3.18 11.05 -8.54
C ARG A 9 2.50 9.86 -9.19
N LEU A 10 3.28 8.81 -9.39
CA LEU A 10 2.73 7.52 -9.78
C LEU A 10 1.95 6.91 -8.62
N PRO A 11 0.87 6.12 -8.89
CA PRO A 11 0.13 5.40 -7.85
C PRO A 11 1.03 4.41 -7.09
N ILE A 12 1.93 3.77 -7.82
CA ILE A 12 2.98 2.91 -7.28
C ILE A 12 4.30 3.51 -7.74
N LYS A 13 5.23 3.71 -6.82
CA LYS A 13 6.53 4.33 -7.16
C LYS A 13 7.67 3.45 -6.70
N LEU A 14 8.70 3.38 -7.54
CA LEU A 14 10.02 2.91 -7.16
C LEU A 14 10.81 4.11 -6.69
N ASP A 15 11.17 4.15 -5.43
CA ASP A 15 11.80 5.29 -4.79
C ASP A 15 12.94 4.85 -3.88
N SER A 16 13.93 5.71 -3.74
CA SER A 16 14.99 5.49 -2.77
C SER A 16 14.48 5.88 -1.39
N THR A 17 14.37 4.92 -0.49
CA THR A 17 13.82 5.13 0.85
C THR A 17 14.73 4.55 1.92
N SER A 18 14.58 5.04 3.14
CA SER A 18 15.30 4.58 4.32
C SER A 18 14.39 4.66 5.55
N ASN A 19 14.60 3.80 6.52
CA ASN A 19 14.00 3.90 7.85
C ASN A 19 14.67 4.97 8.73
N GLY A 20 15.69 5.67 8.22
CA GLY A 20 16.43 6.70 8.94
C GLY A 20 17.73 6.23 9.60
N GLU A 21 17.98 4.93 9.67
CA GLU A 21 19.21 4.35 10.23
C GLU A 21 20.33 4.26 9.18
N PHE A 22 19.96 4.07 7.93
CA PHE A 22 20.90 3.91 6.83
C PHE A 22 20.63 4.95 5.73
N ALA A 23 21.69 5.33 5.02
CA ALA A 23 21.55 6.15 3.82
C ALA A 23 20.71 5.39 2.78
N PRO A 24 19.72 6.03 2.13
CA PRO A 24 18.94 5.39 1.09
C PRO A 24 19.84 4.94 -0.06
N MET A 25 19.65 3.70 -0.52
CA MET A 25 20.37 3.23 -1.71
C MET A 25 19.85 3.96 -2.95
N PRO A 26 20.72 4.40 -3.85
CA PRO A 26 20.30 5.03 -5.10
C PRO A 26 19.50 4.05 -5.95
N LEU A 27 18.52 4.58 -6.70
CA LEU A 27 17.79 3.78 -7.67
C LEU A 27 18.72 3.31 -8.79
N GLU A 28 18.62 2.05 -9.16
CA GLU A 28 19.28 1.50 -10.32
C GLU A 28 18.66 2.04 -11.63
N HIS A 29 19.40 1.92 -12.73
CA HIS A 29 18.91 2.36 -14.06
C HIS A 29 17.57 1.72 -14.46
N VAL A 30 17.34 0.45 -14.10
CA VAL A 30 16.08 -0.23 -14.38
C VAL A 30 14.90 0.42 -13.67
N HIS A 31 15.08 0.85 -12.42
CA HIS A 31 14.04 1.52 -11.64
C HIS A 31 13.73 2.92 -12.20
N LEU A 32 14.78 3.68 -12.59
CA LEU A 32 14.61 4.98 -13.24
C LEU A 32 13.88 4.84 -14.58
N HIS A 33 14.26 3.81 -15.36
CA HIS A 33 13.59 3.51 -16.63
C HIS A 33 12.12 3.11 -16.43
N ALA A 34 11.83 2.24 -15.45
CA ALA A 34 10.48 1.83 -15.10
C ALA A 34 9.59 3.02 -14.71
N ASN A 35 10.09 3.92 -13.89
CA ASN A 35 9.38 5.15 -13.54
C ASN A 35 9.13 6.05 -14.77
N ALA A 36 10.10 6.17 -15.68
CA ALA A 36 9.96 6.96 -16.90
C ALA A 36 8.90 6.37 -17.85
N LEU A 37 8.92 5.05 -18.05
CA LEU A 37 7.89 4.35 -18.84
C LEU A 37 6.50 4.52 -18.24
N ALA A 38 6.37 4.37 -16.92
CA ALA A 38 5.09 4.55 -16.22
C ALA A 38 4.55 5.99 -16.38
N GLN A 39 5.42 7.00 -16.34
CA GLN A 39 5.02 8.39 -16.59
C GLN A 39 4.53 8.59 -18.03
N GLN A 40 5.20 7.99 -19.02
CA GLN A 40 4.81 8.05 -20.42
C GLN A 40 3.49 7.31 -20.67
N ALA A 41 3.33 6.12 -20.09
CA ALA A 41 2.09 5.35 -20.14
C ALA A 41 0.92 6.11 -19.55
N ALA A 42 1.11 6.77 -18.41
CA ALA A 42 0.07 7.60 -17.78
C ALA A 42 -0.38 8.74 -18.70
N ASP A 43 0.54 9.43 -19.39
CA ASP A 43 0.19 10.49 -20.34
C ASP A 43 -0.58 9.95 -21.54
N ALA A 44 -0.14 8.83 -22.10
CA ALA A 44 -0.76 8.21 -23.26
C ALA A 44 -2.16 7.69 -22.91
N ASN A 45 -2.31 6.96 -21.80
CA ASN A 45 -3.58 6.35 -21.39
C ASN A 45 -4.60 7.40 -20.95
N ALA A 46 -4.18 8.45 -20.26
CA ALA A 46 -5.07 9.55 -19.92
C ALA A 46 -5.70 10.18 -21.17
N ARG A 47 -4.91 10.43 -22.21
CA ARG A 47 -5.41 10.94 -23.51
C ARG A 47 -6.38 9.98 -24.17
N ARG A 48 -6.06 8.67 -24.21
CA ARG A 48 -6.92 7.65 -24.81
C ARG A 48 -8.28 7.52 -24.12
N LEU A 49 -8.29 7.66 -22.79
CA LEU A 49 -9.50 7.58 -21.97
C LEU A 49 -10.25 8.92 -21.86
N GLY A 50 -9.74 10.01 -22.44
CA GLY A 50 -10.35 11.35 -22.28
C GLY A 50 -10.32 11.84 -20.83
N LEU A 51 -9.39 11.36 -20.02
CA LEU A 51 -9.25 11.73 -18.63
C LEU A 51 -8.11 12.75 -18.43
N SER A 52 -8.21 13.53 -17.36
CA SER A 52 -7.03 14.23 -16.89
C SER A 52 -6.02 13.22 -16.35
N ARG A 53 -4.73 13.51 -16.52
CA ARG A 53 -3.64 12.69 -15.97
C ARG A 53 -3.85 12.35 -14.48
N ARG A 54 -4.23 13.36 -13.68
CA ARG A 54 -4.48 13.17 -12.26
C ARG A 54 -5.62 12.19 -12.01
N ARG A 55 -6.71 12.27 -12.76
CA ARG A 55 -7.85 11.36 -12.62
C ARG A 55 -7.45 9.92 -12.96
N LEU A 56 -6.64 9.73 -13.98
CA LEU A 56 -6.10 8.41 -14.30
C LEU A 56 -5.22 7.88 -13.17
N LEU A 57 -4.26 8.68 -12.68
CA LEU A 57 -3.29 8.24 -11.68
C LEU A 57 -3.90 7.85 -10.33
N VAL A 58 -5.12 8.34 -10.00
CA VAL A 58 -5.85 7.92 -8.79
C VAL A 58 -6.85 6.79 -9.07
N SER A 59 -6.86 6.21 -10.25
CA SER A 59 -7.73 5.10 -10.62
C SER A 59 -6.96 3.77 -10.66
N ALA A 60 -7.70 2.65 -10.61
CA ALA A 60 -7.14 1.32 -10.78
C ALA A 60 -6.41 1.17 -12.13
N ALA A 61 -6.92 1.76 -13.22
CA ALA A 61 -6.25 1.73 -14.52
C ALA A 61 -4.89 2.43 -14.51
N GLY A 62 -4.73 3.50 -13.70
CA GLY A 62 -3.44 4.14 -13.49
C GLY A 62 -2.44 3.24 -12.76
N ALA A 63 -2.90 2.48 -11.77
CA ALA A 63 -2.08 1.49 -11.09
C ALA A 63 -1.69 0.34 -12.03
N ALA A 64 -2.65 -0.23 -12.77
CA ALA A 64 -2.41 -1.27 -13.77
C ALA A 64 -1.37 -0.82 -14.82
N GLY A 65 -1.54 0.38 -15.40
CA GLY A 65 -0.60 0.94 -16.36
C GLY A 65 0.80 1.15 -15.78
N THR A 66 0.90 1.49 -14.51
CA THR A 66 2.20 1.63 -13.81
C THR A 66 2.89 0.28 -13.64
N LEU A 67 2.18 -0.75 -13.20
CA LEU A 67 2.72 -2.09 -13.02
C LEU A 67 3.13 -2.74 -14.36
N LEU A 68 2.35 -2.54 -15.42
CA LEU A 68 2.71 -2.99 -16.77
C LEU A 68 3.99 -2.32 -17.28
N ALA A 69 4.17 -1.02 -17.03
CA ALA A 69 5.41 -0.33 -17.37
C ALA A 69 6.61 -0.87 -16.59
N PHE A 70 6.42 -1.28 -15.35
CA PHE A 70 7.44 -1.95 -14.56
C PHE A 70 7.81 -3.31 -15.15
N ASN A 71 6.81 -4.12 -15.53
CA ASN A 71 7.03 -5.38 -16.23
C ASN A 71 7.89 -5.19 -17.48
N GLU A 72 7.57 -4.19 -18.31
CA GLU A 72 8.31 -3.88 -19.53
C GLU A 72 9.78 -3.52 -19.24
N ALA A 73 10.01 -2.64 -18.26
CA ALA A 73 11.35 -2.22 -17.88
C ALA A 73 12.19 -3.39 -17.34
N TYR A 74 11.60 -4.23 -16.48
CA TYR A 74 12.30 -5.39 -15.92
C TYR A 74 12.58 -6.45 -16.96
N ALA A 75 11.64 -6.73 -17.87
CA ALA A 75 11.86 -7.64 -18.99
C ALA A 75 12.98 -7.15 -19.91
N ALA A 76 12.98 -5.87 -20.27
CA ALA A 76 14.02 -5.27 -21.10
C ALA A 76 15.41 -5.34 -20.44
N ALA A 77 15.48 -5.29 -19.10
CA ALA A 77 16.71 -5.44 -18.34
C ALA A 77 17.12 -6.89 -18.06
N GLY A 78 16.37 -7.89 -18.55
CA GLY A 78 16.62 -9.30 -18.29
C GLY A 78 16.52 -9.71 -16.82
N ARG A 79 15.73 -8.97 -16.01
CA ARG A 79 15.53 -9.29 -14.61
C ARG A 79 14.62 -10.51 -14.45
N ILE A 80 14.90 -11.33 -13.45
CA ILE A 80 14.06 -12.46 -13.04
C ILE A 80 13.23 -12.04 -11.84
N GLY A 81 11.89 -12.18 -11.94
CA GLY A 81 10.94 -11.76 -10.89
C GLY A 81 10.49 -10.30 -11.03
N GLY A 82 9.57 -9.89 -10.17
CA GLY A 82 8.98 -8.57 -10.21
C GLY A 82 7.95 -8.37 -11.33
N PHE A 83 7.42 -9.45 -11.89
CA PHE A 83 6.38 -9.41 -12.91
C PHE A 83 5.00 -9.51 -12.28
N TYR A 84 4.12 -8.64 -12.73
CA TYR A 84 2.73 -8.57 -12.30
C TYR A 84 1.82 -9.16 -13.37
N GLU A 85 0.96 -10.09 -12.98
CA GLU A 85 -0.01 -10.73 -13.88
C GLU A 85 -1.21 -9.80 -14.08
N ILE A 86 -1.09 -8.87 -15.02
CA ILE A 86 -2.10 -7.88 -15.34
C ILE A 86 -2.31 -7.88 -16.85
N GLU A 87 -3.56 -7.99 -17.27
CA GLU A 87 -3.91 -7.89 -18.69
C GLU A 87 -3.64 -6.46 -19.21
N PRO A 88 -2.98 -6.28 -20.35
CA PRO A 88 -2.65 -4.96 -20.88
C PRO A 88 -3.85 -4.03 -21.07
N THR A 89 -5.04 -4.59 -21.31
CA THR A 89 -6.30 -3.85 -21.45
C THR A 89 -6.73 -3.16 -20.16
N ALA A 90 -6.34 -3.67 -19.00
CA ALA A 90 -6.64 -3.08 -17.69
C ALA A 90 -6.06 -1.65 -17.54
N ALA A 91 -4.98 -1.33 -18.25
CA ALA A 91 -4.44 0.03 -18.26
C ALA A 91 -5.35 1.06 -18.97
N LEU A 92 -6.37 0.58 -19.68
CA LEU A 92 -7.34 1.38 -20.44
C LEU A 92 -8.80 1.12 -20.04
N ASP A 93 -9.02 0.35 -18.98
CA ASP A 93 -10.34 0.02 -18.46
C ASP A 93 -10.29 0.03 -16.92
N ILE A 94 -10.98 1.01 -16.31
CA ILE A 94 -10.95 1.21 -14.86
C ILE A 94 -11.64 0.06 -14.13
N GLU A 95 -12.72 -0.47 -14.70
CA GLU A 95 -13.48 -1.56 -14.06
C GLU A 95 -12.71 -2.88 -14.15
N GLN A 96 -12.13 -3.19 -15.31
CA GLN A 96 -11.28 -4.35 -15.48
C GLN A 96 -10.04 -4.27 -14.57
N ALA A 97 -9.40 -3.11 -14.50
CA ALA A 97 -8.28 -2.90 -13.60
C ALA A 97 -8.68 -3.10 -12.13
N ALA A 98 -9.82 -2.56 -11.72
CA ALA A 98 -10.32 -2.74 -10.36
C ALA A 98 -10.62 -4.21 -10.04
N GLN A 99 -11.12 -4.99 -11.01
CA GLN A 99 -11.34 -6.43 -10.85
C GLN A 99 -10.03 -7.22 -10.74
N GLN A 100 -9.00 -6.84 -11.51
CA GLN A 100 -7.70 -7.52 -11.48
C GLN A 100 -6.83 -7.13 -10.30
N LEU A 101 -6.87 -5.87 -9.90
CA LEU A 101 -6.11 -5.33 -8.78
C LEU A 101 -6.91 -5.36 -7.47
N GLY A 102 -8.23 -5.46 -7.56
CA GLY A 102 -9.12 -5.61 -6.42
C GLY A 102 -8.87 -6.96 -5.76
N SER A 103 -8.29 -6.92 -4.61
CA SER A 103 -7.72 -8.07 -3.94
C SER A 103 -8.80 -9.10 -3.56
N ARG A 104 -8.67 -10.29 -4.14
CA ARG A 104 -9.19 -11.55 -3.58
C ARG A 104 -8.10 -12.26 -2.78
N GLU A 105 -6.95 -11.63 -2.62
CA GLU A 105 -5.82 -12.18 -1.90
C GLU A 105 -6.07 -12.07 -0.41
N PHE A 106 -5.71 -13.13 0.30
CA PHE A 106 -5.72 -13.11 1.75
C PHE A 106 -4.47 -12.34 2.22
N VAL A 107 -4.69 -11.17 2.81
CA VAL A 107 -3.62 -10.31 3.31
C VAL A 107 -3.33 -10.63 4.76
N PHE A 108 -2.20 -11.26 5.00
CA PHE A 108 -1.70 -11.58 6.33
C PHE A 108 -0.51 -10.68 6.71
N ASP A 109 -0.76 -9.72 7.58
CA ASP A 109 0.30 -8.91 8.16
C ASP A 109 0.96 -9.69 9.32
N VAL A 110 2.21 -10.05 9.13
CA VAL A 110 2.95 -10.90 10.09
C VAL A 110 3.47 -10.13 11.29
N GLN A 111 3.37 -8.80 11.30
CA GLN A 111 3.86 -7.97 12.40
C GLN A 111 3.17 -6.62 12.44
N GLY A 112 2.23 -6.46 13.37
CA GLY A 112 1.64 -5.17 13.71
C GLY A 112 1.89 -4.80 15.16
N HIS A 113 1.92 -3.51 15.42
CA HIS A 113 2.03 -2.96 16.77
C HIS A 113 0.83 -2.05 17.04
N PHE A 114 0.21 -2.26 18.18
CA PHE A 114 -0.77 -1.37 18.75
C PHE A 114 -0.22 -0.81 20.05
N VAL A 115 -0.31 0.49 20.21
CA VAL A 115 0.12 1.17 21.43
C VAL A 115 -1.13 1.58 22.19
N GLY A 116 -1.42 0.86 23.27
CA GLY A 116 -2.59 1.07 24.11
C GLY A 116 -2.55 2.37 24.92
N ARG A 117 -3.54 2.55 25.78
CA ARG A 117 -3.78 3.78 26.56
C ARG A 117 -2.65 4.16 27.52
N ASN A 118 -1.82 3.20 27.90
CA ASN A 118 -0.75 3.40 28.89
C ASN A 118 0.52 4.03 28.30
N TRP A 119 0.54 4.29 26.99
CA TRP A 119 1.71 4.92 26.39
C TRP A 119 1.73 6.43 26.68
N GLN A 120 2.71 6.85 27.43
CA GLN A 120 2.93 8.25 27.79
C GLN A 120 3.68 9.06 26.71
N GLY A 121 3.67 8.62 25.47
CA GLY A 121 4.27 9.34 24.35
C GLY A 121 3.55 10.66 24.03
N ARG A 122 4.26 11.58 23.38
CA ARG A 122 3.76 12.93 23.03
C ARG A 122 2.64 12.94 21.98
N HIS A 123 2.28 11.80 21.40
CA HIS A 123 1.20 11.69 20.45
C HIS A 123 0.11 10.82 21.05
N GLN A 124 -1.08 11.37 21.20
CA GLN A 124 -2.28 10.59 21.41
C GLN A 124 -2.52 9.79 20.13
N LEU A 125 -1.97 8.58 20.09
CA LEU A 125 -2.36 7.61 19.09
C LEU A 125 -3.79 7.22 19.40
N GLY A 126 -4.61 7.04 18.37
CA GLY A 126 -5.99 6.60 18.53
C GLY A 126 -6.07 5.31 19.34
N GLY A 127 -7.20 5.11 20.03
CA GLY A 127 -7.45 3.89 20.80
C GLY A 127 -7.65 2.67 19.89
N VAL A 128 -8.18 1.59 20.49
CA VAL A 128 -8.52 0.33 19.80
C VAL A 128 -9.37 0.58 18.56
N GLU A 129 -10.34 1.49 18.64
CA GLU A 129 -11.24 1.80 17.54
C GLU A 129 -10.49 2.37 16.32
N GLN A 130 -9.53 3.26 16.57
CA GLN A 130 -8.71 3.82 15.48
C GLN A 130 -7.82 2.76 14.86
N PHE A 131 -7.19 1.91 15.66
CA PHE A 131 -6.39 0.79 15.19
C PHE A 131 -7.20 -0.16 14.30
N VAL A 132 -8.37 -0.58 14.79
CA VAL A 132 -9.26 -1.48 14.03
C VAL A 132 -9.72 -0.82 12.74
N LYS A 133 -10.06 0.46 12.79
CA LYS A 133 -10.44 1.21 11.58
C LYS A 133 -9.31 1.24 10.56
N ASP A 134 -8.11 1.67 10.95
CA ASP A 134 -7.01 1.87 10.02
C ASP A 134 -6.48 0.56 9.42
N VAL A 135 -6.47 -0.52 10.22
CA VAL A 135 -5.90 -1.80 9.82
C VAL A 135 -6.91 -2.71 9.13
N PHE A 136 -8.15 -2.78 9.62
CA PHE A 136 -9.13 -3.77 9.15
C PHE A 136 -10.30 -3.18 8.36
N LEU A 137 -10.57 -1.89 8.47
CA LEU A 137 -11.66 -1.24 7.72
C LEU A 137 -11.18 -0.35 6.59
N ASP A 138 -10.05 0.32 6.76
CA ASP A 138 -9.49 1.24 5.75
C ASP A 138 -8.35 0.60 4.92
N SER A 139 -7.99 -0.66 5.21
CA SER A 139 -7.04 -1.46 4.44
C SER A 139 -7.62 -2.84 4.09
N ASP A 140 -6.91 -3.58 3.25
CA ASP A 140 -7.30 -4.94 2.82
C ASP A 140 -6.71 -6.04 3.74
N THR A 141 -6.32 -5.71 4.97
CA THR A 141 -5.75 -6.68 5.90
C THR A 141 -6.84 -7.63 6.43
N ASP A 142 -6.67 -8.93 6.18
CA ASP A 142 -7.57 -9.98 6.66
C ASP A 142 -7.18 -10.51 8.03
N MET A 143 -5.88 -10.60 8.28
CA MET A 143 -5.31 -11.12 9.52
C MET A 143 -4.01 -10.39 9.86
N MET A 144 -3.76 -10.20 11.15
CA MET A 144 -2.52 -9.61 11.63
C MET A 144 -2.00 -10.37 12.85
N VAL A 145 -0.69 -10.52 12.93
CA VAL A 145 -0.04 -10.87 14.19
C VAL A 145 0.19 -9.59 14.98
N LEU A 146 -0.60 -9.42 16.03
CA LEU A 146 -0.45 -8.30 16.94
C LEU A 146 0.65 -8.61 17.94
N SER A 147 1.73 -7.86 17.92
CA SER A 147 2.87 -8.02 18.82
C SER A 147 3.11 -6.75 19.65
N PHE A 148 3.66 -6.93 20.83
CA PHE A 148 4.06 -5.80 21.65
C PHE A 148 5.56 -5.49 21.47
N ILE A 149 5.93 -4.25 21.76
CA ILE A 149 7.33 -3.84 21.79
C ILE A 149 7.94 -4.40 23.08
N PRO A 150 9.09 -5.12 23.02
CA PRO A 150 9.72 -5.65 24.20
C PRO A 150 9.94 -4.57 25.27
N SER A 151 9.33 -4.75 26.43
CA SER A 151 9.36 -3.80 27.54
C SER A 151 9.36 -4.56 28.87
N ARG A 152 9.54 -3.85 29.98
CA ARG A 152 9.27 -4.43 31.29
C ARG A 152 7.76 -4.61 31.44
N ARG A 153 7.34 -5.57 32.26
CA ARG A 153 5.93 -5.88 32.47
C ARG A 153 5.11 -4.69 32.97
N GLU A 154 5.70 -3.82 33.76
CA GLU A 154 5.10 -2.59 34.26
C GLU A 154 4.93 -1.51 33.20
N ASP A 155 5.69 -1.62 32.10
CA ASP A 155 5.69 -0.70 30.96
C ASP A 155 5.05 -1.31 29.70
N GLU A 156 4.27 -2.40 29.86
CA GLU A 156 3.62 -3.04 28.72
C GLU A 156 2.67 -2.07 27.99
N TYR A 157 2.97 -1.83 26.74
CA TYR A 157 2.17 -0.94 25.88
C TYR A 157 0.89 -1.61 25.37
N LEU A 158 0.85 -2.95 25.35
CA LEU A 158 -0.29 -3.74 24.94
C LEU A 158 -0.50 -4.89 25.93
N PRO A 159 -1.28 -4.69 26.99
CA PRO A 159 -1.67 -5.77 27.89
C PRO A 159 -2.48 -6.85 27.15
N ILE A 160 -2.42 -8.09 27.64
CA ILE A 160 -3.10 -9.24 27.02
C ILE A 160 -4.62 -9.03 26.94
N ASP A 161 -5.21 -8.41 27.95
CA ASP A 161 -6.64 -8.10 27.97
C ASP A 161 -7.04 -7.06 26.91
N GLU A 162 -6.20 -6.05 26.63
CA GLU A 162 -6.42 -5.14 25.49
C GLU A 162 -6.26 -5.86 24.15
N ALA A 163 -5.28 -6.74 24.01
CA ALA A 163 -5.11 -7.55 22.81
C ALA A 163 -6.30 -8.48 22.57
N ALA A 164 -6.83 -9.11 23.62
CA ALA A 164 -8.04 -9.93 23.54
C ALA A 164 -9.26 -9.10 23.14
N ALA A 165 -9.41 -7.87 23.65
CA ALA A 165 -10.49 -6.98 23.26
C ALA A 165 -10.39 -6.57 21.77
N VAL A 166 -9.19 -6.34 21.24
CA VAL A 166 -8.99 -6.12 19.80
C VAL A 166 -9.47 -7.31 18.99
N GLN A 167 -9.07 -8.52 19.39
CA GLN A 167 -9.49 -9.75 18.72
C GLN A 167 -11.03 -9.88 18.69
N GLU A 168 -11.69 -9.70 19.83
CA GLU A 168 -13.16 -9.76 19.90
C GLU A 168 -13.86 -8.76 18.99
N ILE A 169 -13.32 -7.56 18.85
CA ILE A 169 -13.86 -6.53 17.96
C ILE A 169 -13.69 -6.96 16.51
N VAL A 170 -12.49 -7.39 16.12
CA VAL A 170 -12.17 -7.79 14.73
C VAL A 170 -13.01 -9.01 14.31
N GLU A 171 -13.21 -9.98 15.19
CA GLU A 171 -14.03 -11.17 14.91
C GLU A 171 -15.52 -10.83 14.66
N ARG A 172 -16.00 -9.70 15.17
CA ARG A 172 -17.38 -9.22 14.94
C ARG A 172 -17.54 -8.38 13.67
N LEU A 173 -16.43 -8.02 13.00
CA LEU A 173 -16.53 -7.28 11.76
C LEU A 173 -17.14 -8.13 10.65
N PRO A 174 -18.07 -7.58 9.84
CA PRO A 174 -18.69 -8.32 8.74
C PRO A 174 -17.60 -8.74 7.73
N ARG A 175 -17.50 -10.03 7.48
CA ARG A 175 -16.67 -10.57 6.42
C ARG A 175 -17.22 -10.08 5.08
N GLY A 176 -16.54 -9.14 4.41
CA GLY A 176 -16.95 -8.61 3.10
C GLY A 176 -17.13 -7.09 3.03
N GLN A 177 -16.91 -6.37 4.11
CA GLN A 177 -16.70 -4.91 4.12
C GLN A 177 -15.22 -4.55 4.29
N ARG A 178 -14.35 -5.50 3.99
CA ARG A 178 -12.90 -5.35 4.03
C ARG A 178 -12.37 -5.02 2.66
#